data_8b9d01c4cabf6ca9fd00f5553b26ff0f
#
_entry.id   8b9d01c4cabf6ca9fd00f5553b26ff0f
#
_cell.length_a   1.000
_cell.length_b   1.000
_cell.length_c   1.000
_cell.angle_alpha   90.00
_cell.angle_beta   90.00
_cell.angle_gamma   90.00
#
_symmetry.space_group_name_H-M   'P 1'
#
loop_
_entity.id
_entity.type
_entity.pdbx_description
1 polymer ?
#
loop_
_entity_poly.entity_id
_entity_poly.type
_entity_poly.pdbx_seq_one_letter_code
_entity_poly.pdbx_strand_id
1 'polypeptide(L)'
;MKKVLYILILFLLSKTALFAQNDGNDQNERIREKMKEFIQRRLRLSNAETEKFSPVFIRYFNEWRQTLRNPDGLPKLDLQQRIVELRIRYRNEFRDIVGDRKSNQVYENQEIFIDGLRKNMQAERIRNKEDRTNRRFNALIQ
;
A
#
# COMPACT_ATOMS: atom_id res chain seq x y z
N MET A 1 -40.01 -27.47 12.37
CA MET A 1 -39.69 -26.04 12.68
C MET A 1 -38.31 -25.80 13.25
N LYS A 2 -37.79 -26.64 14.14
CA LYS A 2 -36.41 -26.43 14.71
C LYS A 2 -35.28 -26.47 13.66
N LYS A 3 -35.38 -27.32 12.61
CA LYS A 3 -34.37 -27.46 11.56
C LYS A 3 -34.30 -26.23 10.62
N VAL A 4 -35.43 -25.56 10.39
CA VAL A 4 -35.48 -24.33 9.57
C VAL A 4 -34.88 -23.14 10.31
N LEU A 5 -35.03 -23.10 11.64
CA LEU A 5 -34.42 -22.07 12.49
C LEU A 5 -32.89 -22.15 12.50
N TYR A 6 -32.31 -23.36 12.52
CA TYR A 6 -30.85 -23.56 12.46
C TYR A 6 -30.27 -23.11 11.11
N ILE A 7 -30.97 -23.36 10.00
CA ILE A 7 -30.53 -22.93 8.66
C ILE A 7 -30.57 -21.41 8.57
N LEU A 8 -31.57 -20.75 9.16
CA LEU A 8 -31.71 -19.29 9.15
C LEU A 8 -30.63 -18.62 10.02
N ILE A 9 -30.23 -19.22 11.15
CA ILE A 9 -29.14 -18.75 12.00
C ILE A 9 -27.79 -18.94 11.32
N LEU A 10 -27.57 -20.04 10.58
CA LEU A 10 -26.33 -20.27 9.81
C LEU A 10 -26.19 -19.26 8.65
N PHE A 11 -27.30 -18.83 8.05
CA PHE A 11 -27.30 -17.84 6.97
C PHE A 11 -27.05 -16.40 7.48
N LEU A 12 -27.40 -16.09 8.73
CA LEU A 12 -27.15 -14.80 9.37
C LEU A 12 -25.69 -14.63 9.80
N LEU A 13 -25.01 -15.73 10.17
CA LEU A 13 -23.60 -15.72 10.58
C LEU A 13 -22.63 -15.59 9.39
N SER A 14 -23.06 -15.90 8.17
CA SER A 14 -22.19 -15.80 6.98
C SER A 14 -22.07 -14.38 6.39
N LYS A 15 -22.85 -13.41 6.88
CA LYS A 15 -22.80 -12.03 6.35
C LYS A 15 -21.83 -11.09 7.08
N THR A 16 -21.30 -11.47 8.23
CA THR A 16 -20.38 -10.62 9.01
C THR A 16 -18.92 -10.74 8.61
N ALA A 17 -18.54 -11.74 7.81
CA ALA A 17 -17.16 -11.94 7.37
C ALA A 17 -16.77 -11.11 6.13
N LEU A 18 -17.73 -10.48 5.42
CA LEU A 18 -17.47 -9.75 4.18
C LEU A 18 -17.09 -8.28 4.38
N PHE A 19 -17.36 -7.69 5.55
CA PHE A 19 -17.06 -6.27 5.79
C PHE A 19 -15.63 -6.01 6.29
N ALA A 20 -14.93 -7.02 6.83
CA ALA A 20 -13.57 -6.85 7.37
C ALA A 20 -12.46 -6.94 6.29
N GLN A 21 -12.75 -7.44 5.09
CA GLN A 21 -11.75 -7.58 4.02
C GLN A 21 -11.68 -6.38 3.06
N ASN A 22 -12.66 -5.48 3.08
CA ASN A 22 -12.74 -4.37 2.13
C ASN A 22 -11.86 -3.19 2.53
N ASP A 23 -11.74 -2.87 3.82
CA ASP A 23 -10.97 -1.69 4.28
C ASP A 23 -9.48 -1.78 3.97
N GLY A 24 -8.89 -2.97 4.08
CA GLY A 24 -7.46 -3.16 3.79
C GLY A 24 -7.14 -3.08 2.29
N ASN A 25 -8.09 -3.44 1.43
CA ASN A 25 -7.93 -3.38 -0.02
C ASN A 25 -8.06 -1.94 -0.52
N ASP A 26 -9.06 -1.21 -0.05
CA ASP A 26 -9.30 0.20 -0.38
C ASP A 26 -8.11 1.08 0.04
N GLN A 27 -7.55 0.85 1.22
CA GLN A 27 -6.38 1.59 1.68
C GLN A 27 -5.15 1.32 0.82
N ASN A 28 -4.91 0.07 0.42
CA ASN A 28 -3.82 -0.29 -0.48
C ASN A 28 -4.00 0.34 -1.87
N GLU A 29 -5.20 0.38 -2.40
CA GLU A 29 -5.50 1.05 -3.67
C GLU A 29 -5.24 2.55 -3.60
N ARG A 30 -5.67 3.21 -2.54
CA ARG A 30 -5.41 4.64 -2.34
C ARG A 30 -3.92 4.95 -2.24
N ILE A 31 -3.15 4.12 -1.53
CA ILE A 31 -1.68 4.27 -1.43
C ILE A 31 -1.05 4.07 -2.81
N ARG A 32 -1.46 3.06 -3.55
CA ARG A 32 -0.98 2.77 -4.90
C ARG A 32 -1.21 3.96 -5.84
N GLU A 33 -2.44 4.47 -5.88
CA GLU A 33 -2.78 5.60 -6.74
C GLU A 33 -1.99 6.86 -6.37
N LYS A 34 -1.93 7.22 -5.09
CA LYS A 34 -1.14 8.36 -4.62
C LYS A 34 0.35 8.23 -4.93
N MET A 35 0.92 7.03 -4.77
CA MET A 35 2.31 6.77 -5.10
C MET A 35 2.56 6.89 -6.60
N LYS A 36 1.68 6.32 -7.42
CA LYS A 36 1.73 6.44 -8.89
C LYS A 36 1.72 7.90 -9.33
N GLU A 37 0.74 8.67 -8.88
CA GLU A 37 0.63 10.10 -9.20
C GLU A 37 1.85 10.92 -8.73
N PHE A 38 2.35 10.61 -7.53
CA PHE A 38 3.56 11.25 -7.00
C PHE A 38 4.76 11.01 -7.90
N ILE A 39 4.99 9.76 -8.31
CA ILE A 39 6.11 9.38 -9.18
C ILE A 39 5.95 10.03 -10.56
N GLN A 40 4.76 9.98 -11.16
CA GLN A 40 4.49 10.60 -12.46
C GLN A 40 4.79 12.10 -12.47
N ARG A 41 4.38 12.82 -11.43
CA ARG A 41 4.68 14.26 -11.29
C ARG A 41 6.17 14.52 -11.11
N ARG A 42 6.84 13.74 -10.26
CA ARG A 42 8.28 13.88 -10.00
C ARG A 42 9.13 13.62 -11.24
N LEU A 43 8.75 12.64 -12.03
CA LEU A 43 9.43 12.28 -13.28
C LEU A 43 9.00 13.16 -14.47
N ARG A 44 8.00 14.02 -14.27
CA ARG A 44 7.42 14.86 -15.34
C ARG A 44 7.06 14.03 -16.57
N LEU A 45 6.26 12.99 -16.36
CA LEU A 45 5.82 12.13 -17.44
C LEU A 45 4.83 12.88 -18.34
N SER A 46 4.99 12.74 -19.66
CA SER A 46 3.99 13.19 -20.62
C SER A 46 2.70 12.35 -20.51
N ASN A 47 1.61 12.79 -21.12
CA ASN A 47 0.37 12.03 -21.15
C ASN A 47 0.58 10.65 -21.79
N ALA A 48 1.29 10.56 -22.91
CA ALA A 48 1.59 9.31 -23.59
C ALA A 48 2.48 8.37 -22.74
N GLU A 49 3.49 8.90 -22.03
CA GLU A 49 4.28 8.14 -21.09
C GLU A 49 3.41 7.66 -19.90
N THR A 50 2.54 8.52 -19.38
CA THR A 50 1.64 8.22 -18.25
C THR A 50 0.66 7.08 -18.59
N GLU A 51 0.07 7.08 -19.77
CA GLU A 51 -0.83 6.02 -20.22
C GLU A 51 -0.14 4.64 -20.26
N LYS A 52 1.09 4.59 -20.76
CA LYS A 52 1.88 3.36 -20.82
C LYS A 52 2.46 2.96 -19.46
N PHE A 53 2.89 3.94 -18.65
CA PHE A 53 3.48 3.73 -17.33
C PHE A 53 2.49 3.17 -16.32
N SER A 54 1.25 3.69 -16.32
CA SER A 54 0.26 3.37 -15.29
C SER A 54 -0.03 1.86 -15.15
N PRO A 55 -0.33 1.09 -16.21
CA PRO A 55 -0.61 -0.34 -16.07
C PRO A 55 0.62 -1.14 -15.60
N VAL A 56 1.83 -0.76 -16.04
CA VAL A 56 3.08 -1.41 -15.61
C VAL A 56 3.33 -1.13 -14.13
N PHE A 57 3.13 0.13 -13.69
CA PHE A 57 3.30 0.50 -12.28
C PHE A 57 2.31 -0.23 -11.37
N ILE A 58 1.06 -0.40 -11.79
CA ILE A 58 0.05 -1.14 -11.02
C ILE A 58 0.47 -2.60 -10.82
N ARG A 59 0.93 -3.27 -11.89
CA ARG A 59 1.45 -4.65 -11.80
C ARG A 59 2.65 -4.71 -10.86
N TYR A 60 3.63 -3.84 -11.05
CA TYR A 60 4.79 -3.73 -10.17
C TYR A 60 4.40 -3.56 -8.70
N PHE A 61 3.53 -2.61 -8.40
CA PHE A 61 3.11 -2.33 -7.04
C PHE A 61 2.44 -3.54 -6.38
N ASN A 62 1.58 -4.25 -7.10
CA ASN A 62 0.90 -5.43 -6.60
C ASN A 62 1.89 -6.57 -6.29
N GLU A 63 2.82 -6.86 -7.19
CA GLU A 63 3.86 -7.87 -6.97
C GLU A 63 4.81 -7.47 -5.84
N TRP A 64 5.21 -6.21 -5.78
CA TRP A 64 6.05 -5.69 -4.70
C TRP A 64 5.36 -5.84 -3.34
N ARG A 65 4.09 -5.48 -3.24
CA ARG A 65 3.30 -5.65 -2.02
C ARG A 65 3.15 -7.12 -1.63
N GLN A 66 2.92 -8.00 -2.58
CA GLN A 66 2.85 -9.44 -2.34
C GLN A 66 4.19 -9.98 -1.83
N THR A 67 5.30 -9.58 -2.45
CA THR A 67 6.65 -9.96 -2.01
C THR A 67 6.93 -9.49 -0.58
N LEU A 68 6.56 -8.25 -0.22
CA LEU A 68 6.73 -7.72 1.13
C LEU A 68 5.92 -8.48 2.20
N ARG A 69 4.79 -9.08 1.86
CA ARG A 69 4.03 -9.94 2.78
C ARG A 69 4.78 -11.20 3.16
N ASN A 70 5.81 -11.54 2.37
CA ASN A 70 6.67 -12.70 2.59
C ASN A 70 5.88 -14.00 2.87
N PRO A 71 4.96 -14.42 1.98
CA PRO A 71 4.09 -15.56 2.21
C PRO A 71 4.87 -16.89 2.40
N ASP A 72 6.08 -16.97 1.83
CA ASP A 72 6.95 -18.14 1.90
C ASP A 72 7.84 -18.14 3.16
N GLY A 73 7.78 -17.09 4.00
CA GLY A 73 8.57 -16.99 5.22
C GLY A 73 10.09 -16.92 4.98
N LEU A 74 10.52 -16.26 3.89
CA LEU A 74 11.93 -16.16 3.52
C LEU A 74 12.75 -15.44 4.59
N PRO A 75 14.02 -15.83 4.79
CA PRO A 75 14.98 -15.03 5.54
C PRO A 75 15.10 -13.61 4.99
N LYS A 76 15.48 -12.68 5.87
CA LYS A 76 15.52 -11.25 5.51
C LYS A 76 16.34 -10.93 4.26
N LEU A 77 17.51 -11.56 4.11
CA LEU A 77 18.40 -11.32 2.97
C LEU A 77 17.79 -11.85 1.67
N ASP A 78 17.18 -13.05 1.72
CA ASP A 78 16.53 -13.66 0.55
C ASP A 78 15.31 -12.85 0.10
N LEU A 79 14.55 -12.31 1.05
CA LEU A 79 13.45 -11.38 0.76
C LEU A 79 13.97 -10.09 0.11
N GLN A 80 15.06 -9.51 0.61
CA GLN A 80 15.69 -8.33 0.00
C GLN A 80 16.17 -8.63 -1.42
N GLN A 81 16.81 -9.77 -1.64
CA GLN A 81 17.22 -10.20 -2.96
C GLN A 81 16.01 -10.30 -3.92
N ARG A 82 14.93 -10.96 -3.50
CA ARG A 82 13.71 -11.09 -4.31
C ARG A 82 13.11 -9.72 -4.67
N ILE A 83 13.14 -8.76 -3.76
CA ILE A 83 12.69 -7.37 -4.03
C ILE A 83 13.60 -6.69 -5.07
N VAL A 84 14.92 -6.87 -4.98
CA VAL A 84 15.87 -6.31 -5.96
C VAL A 84 15.66 -6.93 -7.34
N GLU A 85 15.51 -8.24 -7.44
CA GLU A 85 15.22 -8.93 -8.70
C GLU A 85 13.92 -8.45 -9.35
N LEU A 86 12.88 -8.28 -8.54
CA LEU A 86 11.62 -7.68 -8.99
C LEU A 86 11.83 -6.29 -9.59
N ARG A 87 12.56 -5.43 -8.88
CA ARG A 87 12.86 -4.06 -9.33
C ARG A 87 13.67 -4.04 -10.62
N ILE A 88 14.65 -4.93 -10.77
CA ILE A 88 15.46 -5.04 -12.00
C ILE A 88 14.57 -5.40 -13.20
N ARG A 89 13.67 -6.37 -13.04
CA ARG A 89 12.74 -6.79 -14.09
C ARG A 89 11.84 -5.62 -14.52
N TYR A 90 11.18 -4.96 -13.58
CA TYR A 90 10.30 -3.83 -13.90
C TYR A 90 11.05 -2.58 -14.38
N ARG A 91 12.29 -2.38 -13.95
CA ARG A 91 13.12 -1.29 -14.49
C ARG A 91 13.29 -1.42 -15.99
N ASN A 92 13.45 -2.62 -16.52
CA ASN A 92 13.56 -2.82 -17.96
C ASN A 92 12.25 -2.47 -18.69
N GLU A 93 11.09 -2.85 -18.13
CA GLU A 93 9.80 -2.43 -18.68
C GLU A 93 9.60 -0.92 -18.60
N PHE A 94 9.96 -0.28 -17.49
CA PHE A 94 9.89 1.18 -17.35
C PHE A 94 10.84 1.89 -18.32
N ARG A 95 12.04 1.36 -18.54
CA ARG A 95 13.02 1.93 -19.47
C ARG A 95 12.48 2.04 -20.89
N ASP A 96 11.74 1.06 -21.35
CA ASP A 96 11.14 1.06 -22.69
C ASP A 96 10.04 2.13 -22.83
N ILE A 97 9.48 2.61 -21.73
CA ILE A 97 8.42 3.63 -21.71
C ILE A 97 8.99 5.03 -21.48
N VAL A 98 9.88 5.20 -20.49
CA VAL A 98 10.30 6.50 -19.97
C VAL A 98 11.81 6.75 -20.11
N GLY A 99 12.56 5.81 -20.66
CA GLY A 99 14.01 5.86 -20.84
C GLY A 99 14.81 5.53 -19.57
N ASP A 100 16.14 5.32 -19.74
CA ASP A 100 17.04 4.83 -18.68
C ASP A 100 17.04 5.70 -17.43
N ARG A 101 17.14 7.03 -17.61
CA ARG A 101 17.22 7.97 -16.50
C ARG A 101 15.99 7.92 -15.60
N LYS A 102 14.81 8.05 -16.20
CA LYS A 102 13.54 8.06 -15.46
C LYS A 102 13.23 6.71 -14.85
N SER A 103 13.56 5.58 -15.52
CA SER A 103 13.31 4.23 -15.01
C SER A 103 14.05 3.95 -13.70
N ASN A 104 15.28 4.42 -13.56
CA ASN A 104 16.02 4.33 -12.30
C ASN A 104 15.40 5.20 -11.20
N GLN A 105 14.93 6.39 -11.54
CA GLN A 105 14.32 7.33 -10.61
C GLN A 105 12.94 6.88 -10.09
N VAL A 106 12.28 5.89 -10.71
CA VAL A 106 11.01 5.34 -10.21
C VAL A 106 11.17 4.85 -8.77
N TYR A 107 12.23 4.10 -8.49
CA TYR A 107 12.46 3.49 -7.16
C TYR A 107 12.91 4.50 -6.11
N GLU A 108 13.76 5.47 -6.50
CA GLU A 108 14.14 6.58 -5.62
C GLU A 108 12.90 7.38 -5.19
N ASN A 109 12.01 7.70 -6.12
CA ASN A 109 10.78 8.40 -5.82
C ASN A 109 9.80 7.56 -5.01
N GLN A 110 9.76 6.24 -5.21
CA GLN A 110 9.00 5.33 -4.36
C GLN A 110 9.49 5.37 -2.91
N GLU A 111 10.79 5.35 -2.67
CA GLU A 111 11.36 5.42 -1.33
C GLU A 111 11.07 6.76 -0.66
N ILE A 112 11.19 7.87 -1.38
CA ILE A 112 10.81 9.20 -0.89
C ILE A 112 9.32 9.24 -0.48
N PHE A 113 8.44 8.65 -1.28
CA PHE A 113 7.02 8.58 -0.96
C PHE A 113 6.75 7.77 0.31
N ILE A 114 7.37 6.60 0.43
CA ILE A 114 7.22 5.71 1.59
C ILE A 114 7.72 6.37 2.86
N ASP A 115 8.86 7.05 2.81
CA ASP A 115 9.42 7.77 3.97
C ASP A 115 8.52 8.93 4.40
N GLY A 116 7.98 9.66 3.44
CA GLY A 116 6.98 10.71 3.71
C GLY A 116 5.72 10.15 4.38
N LEU A 117 5.21 9.03 3.88
CA LEU A 117 4.04 8.35 4.46
C LEU A 117 4.33 7.88 5.90
N ARG A 118 5.51 7.30 6.14
CA ARG A 118 5.94 6.84 7.47
C ARG A 118 6.02 8.00 8.47
N LYS A 119 6.62 9.12 8.08
CA LYS A 119 6.72 10.33 8.91
C LYS A 119 5.35 10.88 9.27
N ASN A 120 4.44 10.97 8.31
CA ASN A 120 3.07 11.43 8.55
C ASN A 120 2.32 10.52 9.53
N MET A 121 2.43 9.19 9.37
CA MET A 121 1.83 8.24 10.30
C MET A 121 2.39 8.35 11.72
N GLN A 122 3.69 8.60 11.87
CA GLN A 122 4.31 8.84 13.18
C GLN A 122 3.79 10.12 13.82
N ALA A 123 3.71 11.23 13.07
CA ALA A 123 3.18 12.49 13.54
C ALA A 123 1.72 12.37 14.02
N GLU A 124 0.88 11.63 13.26
CA GLU A 124 -0.51 11.36 13.66
C GLU A 124 -0.59 10.52 14.95
N ARG A 125 0.26 9.53 15.11
CA ARG A 125 0.31 8.71 16.34
C ARG A 125 0.68 9.54 17.56
N ILE A 126 1.65 10.45 17.42
CA ILE A 126 2.07 11.36 18.51
C ILE A 126 0.91 12.28 18.86
N ARG A 127 0.31 12.96 17.89
CA ARG A 127 -0.84 13.85 18.10
C ARG A 127 -2.01 13.14 18.79
N ASN A 128 -2.38 11.94 18.34
CA ASN A 128 -3.45 11.15 18.93
C ASN A 128 -3.13 10.73 20.37
N LYS A 129 -1.86 10.49 20.70
CA LYS A 129 -1.43 10.17 22.06
C LYS A 129 -1.54 11.39 22.98
N GLU A 130 -1.11 12.56 22.51
CA GLU A 130 -1.23 13.83 23.23
C GLU A 130 -2.69 14.19 23.49
N ASP A 131 -3.56 14.08 22.49
CA ASP A 131 -4.99 14.33 22.63
C ASP A 131 -5.65 13.41 23.68
N ARG A 132 -5.26 12.13 23.69
CA ARG A 132 -5.76 11.18 24.72
C ARG A 132 -5.27 11.54 26.12
N THR A 133 -4.04 11.99 26.26
CA THR A 133 -3.45 12.39 27.53
C THR A 133 -4.15 13.66 28.06
N ASN A 134 -4.36 14.65 27.20
CA ASN A 134 -5.04 15.89 27.55
C ASN A 134 -6.51 15.65 27.97
N ARG A 135 -7.23 14.78 27.26
CA ARG A 135 -8.61 14.39 27.63
C ARG A 135 -8.65 13.73 29.01
N ARG A 136 -7.71 12.83 29.32
CA ARG A 136 -7.62 12.18 30.64
C ARG A 136 -7.31 13.17 31.74
N PHE A 137 -6.36 14.08 31.50
CA PHE A 137 -6.01 15.13 32.45
C PHE A 137 -7.21 16.03 32.76
N ASN A 138 -7.91 16.52 31.73
CA ASN A 138 -9.09 17.36 31.89
C ASN A 138 -10.25 16.66 32.61
N ALA A 139 -10.39 15.35 32.46
CA ALA A 139 -11.40 14.56 33.18
C ALA A 139 -11.08 14.34 34.66
N LEU A 140 -9.80 14.50 35.08
CA LEU A 140 -9.39 14.36 36.48
C LEU A 140 -9.51 15.64 37.29
N ILE A 141 -9.63 16.81 36.63
CA ILE A 141 -9.71 18.15 37.30
C ILE A 141 -11.12 18.72 37.30
N GLN A 142 -12.13 18.01 36.82
CA GLN A 142 -13.56 18.29 36.95
C GLN A 142 -14.16 17.50 38.11
#